data_22e8ea9757cb8478a07955d4296fa965
#
_entry.id   22e8ea9757cb8478a07955d4296fa965
#
_cell.length_a   1.000
_cell.length_b   1.000
_cell.length_c   1.000
_cell.angle_alpha   90.00
_cell.angle_beta   90.00
_cell.angle_gamma   90.00
#
_symmetry.space_group_name_H-M   'P 1'
#
loop_
_entity.id
_entity.type
_entity.pdbx_description
1 polymer ?
#
loop_
_entity_poly.entity_id
_entity_poly.type
_entity_poly.pdbx_seq_one_letter_code
_entity_poly.pdbx_strand_id
1 'polypeptide(L)'
;MTAEFFKKYEFKLKSREELANLIGPFPRESKVILCHGVFDVVHPGHLRHLAYAKTKADILVASITADQHINKGIYRPHIPERLRALNLAAFEMVDYVIID
;
A
#
# COMPACT_ATOMS: atom_id res chain seq x y z
N MET A 1 20.64 3.93 -5.17
CA MET A 1 19.46 4.77 -4.91
C MET A 1 19.65 5.53 -3.63
N THR A 2 19.43 6.84 -3.66
CA THR A 2 19.66 7.71 -2.51
C THR A 2 18.45 7.74 -1.57
N ALA A 3 18.68 8.15 -0.32
CA ALA A 3 17.61 8.35 0.64
C ALA A 3 16.55 9.35 0.12
N GLU A 4 16.97 10.33 -0.67
CA GLU A 4 16.07 11.32 -1.25
C GLU A 4 15.07 10.71 -2.23
N PHE A 5 15.49 9.71 -3.00
CA PHE A 5 14.59 8.99 -3.89
C PHE A 5 13.46 8.33 -3.12
N PHE A 6 13.78 7.68 -2.01
CA PHE A 6 12.75 7.02 -1.20
C PHE A 6 11.85 8.03 -0.48
N LYS A 7 12.38 9.15 -0.05
CA LYS A 7 11.59 10.21 0.62
C LYS A 7 10.45 10.70 -0.24
N LYS A 8 10.64 10.72 -1.55
CA LYS A 8 9.59 11.15 -2.49
C LYS A 8 8.31 10.34 -2.34
N TYR A 9 8.43 9.07 -1.95
CA TYR A 9 7.29 8.16 -1.85
C TYR A 9 6.94 7.80 -0.42
N GLU A 10 7.87 7.96 0.53
CA GLU A 10 7.65 7.62 1.94
C GLU A 10 6.48 8.35 2.56
N PHE A 11 6.14 9.52 2.06
CA PHE A 11 5.02 10.28 2.62
C PHE A 11 3.69 9.55 2.51
N LYS A 12 3.58 8.57 1.62
CA LYS A 12 2.37 7.75 1.47
C LYS A 12 2.28 6.64 2.50
N LEU A 13 3.41 6.27 3.14
CA LEU A 13 3.43 5.22 4.15
C LEU A 13 2.88 5.77 5.46
N LYS A 14 1.79 5.18 5.94
CA LYS A 14 1.07 5.66 7.13
C LYS A 14 0.89 4.55 8.14
N SER A 15 0.82 4.92 9.41
CA SER A 15 0.34 4.02 10.44
C SER A 15 -1.19 3.95 10.35
N ARG A 16 -1.78 2.97 11.04
CA ARG A 16 -3.24 2.87 11.10
C ARG A 16 -3.87 4.12 11.68
N GLU A 17 -3.25 4.70 12.73
CA GLU A 17 -3.76 5.91 13.38
C GLU A 17 -3.69 7.10 12.45
N GLU A 18 -2.55 7.28 11.76
CA GLU A 18 -2.40 8.36 10.80
C GLU A 18 -3.42 8.25 9.69
N LEU A 19 -3.61 7.02 9.17
CA LEU A 19 -4.58 6.78 8.10
C LEU A 19 -6.00 7.09 8.56
N ALA A 20 -6.36 6.62 9.77
CA ALA A 20 -7.70 6.87 10.33
C ALA A 20 -7.99 8.38 10.42
N ASN A 21 -7.00 9.16 10.84
CA ASN A 21 -7.14 10.61 10.94
C ASN A 21 -7.30 11.26 9.56
N LEU A 22 -6.58 10.75 8.56
CA LEU A 22 -6.64 11.29 7.20
C LEU A 22 -7.96 10.98 6.51
N ILE A 23 -8.49 9.77 6.71
CA ILE A 23 -9.74 9.34 6.08
C ILE A 23 -10.95 9.94 6.79
N GLY A 24 -10.87 10.04 8.11
CA GLY A 24 -11.97 10.51 8.94
C GLY A 24 -12.99 9.43 9.26
N PRO A 25 -13.93 9.73 10.18
CA PRO A 25 -14.93 8.75 10.61
C PRO A 25 -16.08 8.63 9.62
N PHE A 26 -16.92 7.62 9.83
CA PHE A 26 -18.21 7.51 9.15
C PHE A 26 -19.23 8.41 9.84
N PRO A 27 -20.21 8.99 9.10
CA PRO A 27 -20.28 8.99 7.64
C PRO A 27 -19.26 9.94 7.00
N ARG A 28 -18.85 9.61 5.78
CA ARG A 28 -17.93 10.48 5.02
C ARG A 28 -18.32 10.47 3.53
N GLU A 29 -18.00 11.55 2.83
CA GLU A 29 -18.33 11.67 1.41
C GLU A 29 -17.34 10.93 0.52
N SER A 30 -16.07 10.88 0.93
CA SER A 30 -15.03 10.22 0.15
C SER A 30 -15.18 8.71 0.19
N LYS A 31 -15.10 8.07 -0.99
CA LYS A 31 -15.08 6.62 -1.09
C LYS A 31 -13.64 6.13 -0.91
N VAL A 32 -13.44 5.28 0.08
CA VAL A 32 -12.14 4.70 0.38
C VAL A 32 -12.18 3.22 0.05
N ILE A 33 -11.24 2.77 -0.78
CA ILE A 33 -11.08 1.34 -1.08
C ILE A 33 -9.73 0.91 -0.55
N LEU A 34 -9.72 -0.20 0.15
CA LEU A 34 -8.52 -0.82 0.67
C LEU A 34 -8.27 -2.13 -0.06
N CYS A 35 -7.10 -2.24 -0.70
CA CYS A 35 -6.66 -3.46 -1.34
C CYS A 35 -5.57 -4.09 -0.48
N HIS A 36 -5.84 -5.27 0.05
CA HIS A 36 -4.91 -5.98 0.91
C HIS A 36 -4.24 -7.13 0.18
N GLY A 37 -2.96 -7.34 0.42
CA GLY A 37 -2.22 -8.45 -0.14
C GLY A 37 -0.79 -8.50 0.36
N VAL A 38 -0.07 -9.53 -0.05
CA VAL A 38 1.35 -9.65 0.25
C VAL A 38 2.17 -8.71 -0.62
N PHE A 39 1.86 -8.64 -1.91
CA PHE A 39 2.56 -7.82 -2.89
C PHE A 39 4.06 -8.04 -2.85
N ASP A 40 4.48 -9.32 -2.78
CA ASP A 40 5.91 -9.66 -2.72
C ASP A 40 6.61 -9.26 -4.01
N VAL A 41 6.10 -9.73 -5.14
CA VAL A 41 6.56 -9.29 -6.46
C VAL A 41 5.38 -8.73 -7.21
N VAL A 42 5.40 -7.42 -7.46
CA VAL A 42 4.32 -6.75 -8.16
C VAL A 42 4.44 -6.98 -9.67
N HIS A 43 3.36 -7.39 -10.30
CA HIS A 43 3.30 -7.66 -11.73
C HIS A 43 2.11 -6.93 -12.38
N PRO A 44 1.99 -6.97 -13.72
CA PRO A 44 0.93 -6.24 -14.42
C PRO A 44 -0.49 -6.54 -13.94
N GLY A 45 -0.74 -7.74 -13.42
CA GLY A 45 -2.05 -8.08 -12.83
C GLY A 45 -2.38 -7.25 -11.61
N HIS A 46 -1.40 -7.04 -10.73
CA HIS A 46 -1.55 -6.16 -9.57
C HIS A 46 -1.82 -4.73 -10.01
N LEU A 47 -1.06 -4.25 -11.00
CA LEU A 47 -1.20 -2.90 -11.50
C LEU A 47 -2.61 -2.66 -12.05
N ARG A 48 -3.11 -3.59 -12.87
CA ARG A 48 -4.47 -3.48 -13.43
C ARG A 48 -5.53 -3.49 -12.34
N HIS A 49 -5.38 -4.35 -11.33
CA HIS A 49 -6.31 -4.42 -10.21
C HIS A 49 -6.36 -3.12 -9.43
N LEU A 50 -5.19 -2.56 -9.09
CA LEU A 50 -5.10 -1.30 -8.37
C LEU A 50 -5.65 -0.14 -9.18
N ALA A 51 -5.33 -0.09 -10.46
CA ALA A 51 -5.84 0.94 -11.35
C ALA A 51 -7.37 0.89 -11.46
N TYR A 52 -7.93 -0.32 -11.58
CA TYR A 52 -9.38 -0.49 -11.59
C TYR A 52 -10.00 -0.03 -10.28
N ALA A 53 -9.44 -0.45 -9.14
CA ALA A 53 -9.95 -0.05 -7.84
C ALA A 53 -9.94 1.48 -7.69
N LYS A 54 -8.91 2.14 -8.18
CA LYS A 54 -8.83 3.60 -8.12
C LYS A 54 -9.95 4.28 -8.91
N THR A 55 -10.41 3.69 -10.00
CA THR A 55 -11.54 4.27 -10.76
C THR A 55 -12.84 4.29 -9.95
N LYS A 56 -12.91 3.49 -8.88
CA LYS A 56 -14.09 3.37 -8.02
C LYS A 56 -13.91 4.08 -6.68
N ALA A 57 -12.76 4.68 -6.43
CA ALA A 57 -12.44 5.26 -5.13
C ALA A 57 -11.92 6.68 -5.27
N ASP A 58 -12.18 7.50 -4.26
CA ASP A 58 -11.53 8.80 -4.11
C ASP A 58 -10.15 8.60 -3.48
N ILE A 59 -10.06 7.65 -2.56
CA ILE A 59 -8.80 7.30 -1.87
C ILE A 59 -8.58 5.81 -1.99
N LEU A 60 -7.44 5.42 -2.56
CA LEU A 60 -7.02 4.03 -2.65
C LEU A 60 -5.90 3.78 -1.65
N VAL A 61 -6.14 2.84 -0.75
CA VAL A 61 -5.16 2.41 0.25
C VAL A 61 -4.69 1.00 -0.10
N ALA A 62 -3.38 0.81 -0.15
CA ALA A 62 -2.80 -0.52 -0.25
C ALA A 62 -2.36 -0.97 1.15
N SER A 63 -2.84 -2.13 1.57
CA SER A 63 -2.45 -2.73 2.84
C SER A 63 -1.60 -3.95 2.53
N ILE A 64 -0.36 -3.95 3.00
CA ILE A 64 0.55 -5.09 2.76
C ILE A 64 0.70 -5.92 4.02
N THR A 65 0.83 -7.22 3.83
CA THR A 65 1.04 -8.14 4.95
C THR A 65 2.45 -7.95 5.50
N ALA A 66 2.57 -7.72 6.82
CA ALA A 66 3.86 -7.60 7.47
C ALA A 66 4.65 -8.91 7.34
N ASP A 67 5.98 -8.82 7.31
CA ASP A 67 6.86 -9.99 7.16
C ASP A 67 6.53 -11.08 8.17
N GLN A 68 6.28 -10.70 9.41
CA GLN A 68 5.99 -11.65 10.49
C GLN A 68 4.70 -12.45 10.29
N HIS A 69 3.81 -11.98 9.44
CA HIS A 69 2.53 -12.65 9.16
C HIS A 69 2.53 -13.44 7.84
N ILE A 70 3.66 -13.48 7.14
CA ILE A 70 3.77 -14.23 5.90
C ILE A 70 4.26 -15.64 6.19
N ASN A 71 3.50 -16.63 5.74
CA ASN A 71 3.81 -18.04 5.97
C ASN A 71 3.79 -18.80 4.63
N LYS A 72 4.65 -18.38 3.70
CA LYS A 72 4.73 -18.96 2.34
C LYS A 72 6.01 -19.75 2.08
N GLY A 73 6.75 -20.09 3.15
CA GLY A 73 8.01 -20.82 3.04
C GLY A 73 9.20 -20.03 3.56
N ILE A 74 10.35 -20.72 3.67
CA ILE A 74 11.54 -20.17 4.34
C ILE A 74 12.20 -19.02 3.61
N TYR A 75 11.93 -18.87 2.31
CA TYR A 75 12.50 -17.80 1.50
C TYR A 75 11.48 -16.72 1.15
N ARG A 76 10.35 -16.70 1.85
CA ARG A 76 9.30 -15.72 1.64
C ARG A 76 9.10 -14.84 2.87
N PRO A 77 8.91 -13.52 2.71
CA PRO A 77 8.83 -12.81 1.42
C PRO A 77 10.20 -12.63 0.78
N HIS A 78 10.25 -12.48 -0.53
CA HIS A 78 11.49 -12.16 -1.24
C HIS A 78 11.90 -10.71 -0.97
N ILE A 79 10.94 -9.83 -0.81
CA ILE A 79 11.15 -8.40 -0.62
C ILE A 79 10.67 -8.01 0.78
N PRO A 80 11.54 -7.42 1.62
CA PRO A 80 11.14 -6.96 2.97
C PRO A 80 9.97 -6.00 2.92
N GLU A 81 9.17 -5.99 3.99
CA GLU A 81 7.92 -5.23 4.05
C GLU A 81 8.07 -3.75 3.70
N ARG A 82 9.11 -3.09 4.20
CA ARG A 82 9.30 -1.67 3.91
C ARG A 82 9.51 -1.40 2.42
N LEU A 83 10.28 -2.27 1.75
CA LEU A 83 10.53 -2.12 0.31
C LEU A 83 9.29 -2.49 -0.50
N ARG A 84 8.50 -3.46 -0.03
CA ARG A 84 7.21 -3.78 -0.66
C ARG A 84 6.26 -2.59 -0.57
N ALA A 85 6.25 -1.93 0.59
CA ALA A 85 5.42 -0.73 0.78
C ALA A 85 5.87 0.40 -0.15
N LEU A 86 7.16 0.62 -0.30
CA LEU A 86 7.69 1.65 -1.19
C LEU A 86 7.38 1.36 -2.65
N ASN A 87 7.40 0.10 -3.06
CA ASN A 87 7.02 -0.29 -4.41
C ASN A 87 5.58 0.14 -4.73
N LEU A 88 4.66 -0.10 -3.79
CA LEU A 88 3.27 0.30 -3.97
C LEU A 88 3.09 1.81 -3.88
N ALA A 89 3.84 2.46 -3.01
CA ALA A 89 3.79 3.92 -2.86
C ALA A 89 4.22 4.63 -4.14
N ALA A 90 5.09 4.01 -4.93
CA ALA A 90 5.56 4.59 -6.19
C ALA A 90 4.50 4.58 -7.29
N PHE A 91 3.40 3.84 -7.12
CA PHE A 91 2.31 3.84 -8.09
C PHE A 91 1.46 5.09 -7.92
N GLU A 92 1.22 5.78 -9.02
CA GLU A 92 0.45 7.02 -9.02
C GLU A 92 -0.95 6.83 -8.41
N MET A 93 -1.61 5.72 -8.72
CA MET A 93 -2.98 5.50 -8.29
C MET A 93 -3.11 5.15 -6.80
N VAL A 94 -2.04 4.79 -6.13
CA VAL A 94 -2.06 4.45 -4.71
C VAL A 94 -1.87 5.73 -3.90
N ASP A 95 -2.84 6.05 -3.04
CA ASP A 95 -2.79 7.26 -2.21
C ASP A 95 -2.01 7.03 -0.91
N TYR A 96 -2.27 5.91 -0.24
CA TYR A 96 -1.61 5.57 1.03
C TYR A 96 -1.29 4.08 1.09
N VAL A 97 -0.26 3.75 1.85
CA VAL A 97 0.16 2.37 2.10
C VAL A 97 0.30 2.14 3.59
N ILE A 98 -0.25 1.04 4.08
CA ILE A 98 -0.05 0.61 5.46
C ILE A 98 0.53 -0.80 5.48
N ILE A 99 1.32 -1.09 6.51
CA ILE A 99 1.88 -2.42 6.76
C ILE A 99 1.05 -3.03 7.90
N ASP A 100 0.42 -4.15 7.59
CA ASP A 100 -0.53 -4.75 8.55
C ASP A 100 -0.02 -6.10 9.10
#